data_02455440d5a2ec412a54cff58e0d34c6
#
_entry.id   02455440d5a2ec412a54cff58e0d34c6
#
_cell.length_a   1.000
_cell.length_b   1.000
_cell.length_c   1.000
_cell.angle_alpha   90.00
_cell.angle_beta   90.00
_cell.angle_gamma   90.00
#
_symmetry.space_group_name_H-M   'P 1'
#
loop_
_entity.id
_entity.type
_entity.pdbx_description
1 polymer ?
#
loop_
_entity_poly.entity_id
_entity_poly.type
_entity_poly.pdbx_seq_one_letter_code
_entity_poly.pdbx_strand_id
1 'polypeptide(L)'
;MRKLALPLIAAVGLAAALGAPTAKAADINIATAGPMTGEYAAFGEQMKRGAEKAVYDINAKGGVMGKNLALSIGDDQCDPKQAVAVANVFVSKGIVFVAGHFCSGSSIPASSVYHDEGILQMTPASTNPKLTDDAAGKGWDTVFRTCGRDDQQGSFAGAWVAEHYKGKNVAIIDDKSTYGKGLADLTRAALNKAGMKEVLDDEITAGEKDYSALVSKLKAANVDVIYFGGYHPEAALIVKQSREQGLGAQLLSGDSLNTQEFATLAGDAANGVMFTNAAEARNLPSAKAVVEEFRKDGFEPEGYTLSTYAAIQAYAQAVAEAKTTDMEKVAATLRSHPWETVIGKIAFDNKGDLTSSTYVWYVFKDGKYSEAGM
;
A
#
# COMPACT_ATOMS: atom_id res chain seq x y z
N MET A 1 85.89 25.61 -46.27
CA MET A 1 85.23 25.85 -45.00
C MET A 1 83.72 25.80 -45.26
N ARG A 2 83.09 24.63 -45.02
CA ARG A 2 81.60 24.42 -45.18
C ARG A 2 80.98 24.38 -43.80
N LYS A 3 80.08 25.32 -43.52
CA LYS A 3 79.27 25.34 -42.28
C LYS A 3 78.12 24.38 -42.49
N LEU A 4 78.00 23.36 -41.64
CA LEU A 4 76.80 22.52 -41.51
C LEU A 4 75.84 23.22 -40.58
N ALA A 5 74.58 23.40 -41.06
CA ALA A 5 73.44 23.83 -40.25
C ALA A 5 72.68 22.58 -39.82
N LEU A 6 72.43 22.39 -38.51
CA LEU A 6 71.51 21.39 -37.95
C LEU A 6 70.06 21.95 -37.94
N PRO A 7 69.06 21.15 -38.28
CA PRO A 7 67.68 21.57 -38.09
C PRO A 7 67.20 21.25 -36.65
N LEU A 8 66.58 22.22 -36.05
CA LEU A 8 65.87 22.14 -34.74
C LEU A 8 64.58 21.42 -34.95
N ILE A 9 64.38 20.23 -34.37
CA ILE A 9 63.15 19.49 -34.38
C ILE A 9 62.34 19.96 -33.15
N ALA A 10 61.21 20.67 -33.40
CA ALA A 10 60.21 21.04 -32.37
C ALA A 10 59.33 19.83 -32.07
N ALA A 11 59.45 19.24 -30.89
CA ALA A 11 58.57 18.20 -30.42
C ALA A 11 57.28 18.83 -29.88
N VAL A 12 56.17 18.67 -30.64
CA VAL A 12 54.80 19.01 -30.17
C VAL A 12 54.35 17.91 -29.24
N GLY A 13 54.34 18.18 -27.95
CA GLY A 13 53.79 17.28 -26.92
C GLY A 13 52.27 17.28 -26.97
N LEU A 14 51.69 16.18 -27.47
CA LEU A 14 50.26 15.92 -27.44
C LEU A 14 49.89 15.47 -26.01
N ALA A 15 49.37 16.39 -25.18
CA ALA A 15 48.83 16.06 -23.86
C ALA A 15 47.52 15.31 -24.03
N ALA A 16 47.56 13.96 -23.98
CA ALA A 16 46.40 13.13 -23.86
C ALA A 16 45.77 13.35 -22.46
N ALA A 17 44.68 14.09 -22.38
CA ALA A 17 43.86 14.16 -21.19
C ALA A 17 43.20 12.77 -20.96
N LEU A 18 43.86 11.96 -20.15
CA LEU A 18 43.26 10.73 -19.60
C LEU A 18 42.08 11.16 -18.72
N GLY A 19 40.86 11.12 -19.27
CA GLY A 19 39.64 11.22 -18.48
C GLY A 19 39.66 10.14 -17.41
N ALA A 20 39.87 10.52 -16.15
CA ALA A 20 39.70 9.60 -15.02
C ALA A 20 38.29 9.00 -15.10
N PRO A 21 38.12 7.67 -14.96
CA PRO A 21 36.82 7.09 -14.87
C PRO A 21 36.13 7.74 -13.67
N THR A 22 35.03 8.45 -13.91
CA THR A 22 34.17 8.94 -12.84
C THR A 22 33.67 7.72 -12.07
N ALA A 23 34.15 7.55 -10.85
CA ALA A 23 33.62 6.51 -9.96
C ALA A 23 32.11 6.70 -9.88
N LYS A 24 31.33 5.70 -10.31
CA LYS A 24 29.86 5.71 -10.19
C LYS A 24 29.55 5.85 -8.71
N ALA A 25 28.80 6.87 -8.35
CA ALA A 25 28.36 7.06 -6.97
C ALA A 25 27.59 5.82 -6.50
N ALA A 26 27.82 5.38 -5.25
CA ALA A 26 27.11 4.24 -4.68
C ALA A 26 25.60 4.46 -4.77
N ASP A 27 24.86 3.43 -5.14
CA ASP A 27 23.41 3.47 -5.28
C ASP A 27 22.73 3.76 -3.92
N ILE A 28 21.50 4.27 -3.95
CA ILE A 28 20.64 4.42 -2.77
C ILE A 28 19.83 3.14 -2.63
N ASN A 29 20.10 2.36 -1.59
CA ASN A 29 19.40 1.09 -1.36
C ASN A 29 18.03 1.34 -0.74
N ILE A 30 16.98 0.93 -1.43
CA ILE A 30 15.60 0.99 -0.95
C ILE A 30 14.95 -0.40 -1.03
N ALA A 31 13.80 -0.56 -0.38
CA ALA A 31 13.08 -1.83 -0.43
C ALA A 31 11.57 -1.64 -0.57
N THR A 32 10.90 -2.71 -1.02
CA THR A 32 9.48 -2.94 -0.81
C THR A 32 9.28 -4.26 -0.09
N ALA A 33 8.29 -4.32 0.80
CA ALA A 33 7.97 -5.52 1.55
C ALA A 33 6.46 -5.71 1.67
N GLY A 34 6.03 -6.95 1.56
CA GLY A 34 4.63 -7.37 1.66
C GLY A 34 4.52 -8.88 1.41
N PRO A 35 3.30 -9.41 1.25
CA PRO A 35 3.06 -10.82 1.04
C PRO A 35 3.39 -11.21 -0.41
N MET A 36 4.66 -11.41 -0.73
CA MET A 36 5.08 -11.80 -2.08
C MET A 36 4.68 -13.24 -2.42
N THR A 37 4.41 -14.05 -1.41
CA THR A 37 3.88 -15.42 -1.51
C THR A 37 2.71 -15.64 -0.55
N GLY A 38 1.99 -16.76 -0.68
CA GLY A 38 0.84 -17.10 0.17
C GLY A 38 -0.49 -16.59 -0.35
N GLU A 39 -1.51 -16.57 0.52
CA GLU A 39 -2.90 -16.28 0.15
C GLU A 39 -3.15 -14.81 -0.27
N TYR A 40 -2.24 -13.91 0.06
CA TYR A 40 -2.33 -12.48 -0.25
C TYR A 40 -1.33 -12.05 -1.33
N ALA A 41 -0.75 -13.00 -2.07
CA ALA A 41 0.31 -12.75 -3.05
C ALA A 41 -0.08 -11.78 -4.17
N ALA A 42 -1.37 -11.69 -4.51
CA ALA A 42 -1.87 -10.69 -5.47
C ALA A 42 -1.49 -9.26 -5.06
N PHE A 43 -1.59 -8.92 -3.77
CA PHE A 43 -1.18 -7.61 -3.26
C PHE A 43 0.33 -7.43 -3.24
N GLY A 44 1.07 -8.51 -2.93
CA GLY A 44 2.54 -8.50 -3.05
C GLY A 44 3.01 -8.18 -4.46
N GLU A 45 2.37 -8.79 -5.48
CA GLU A 45 2.67 -8.50 -6.89
C GLU A 45 2.32 -7.05 -7.27
N GLN A 46 1.17 -6.52 -6.83
CA GLN A 46 0.82 -5.11 -7.03
C GLN A 46 1.89 -4.16 -6.47
N MET A 47 2.32 -4.39 -5.23
CA MET A 47 3.37 -3.57 -4.59
C MET A 47 4.71 -3.70 -5.32
N LYS A 48 5.11 -4.93 -5.65
CA LYS A 48 6.35 -5.21 -6.37
C LYS A 48 6.37 -4.48 -7.72
N ARG A 49 5.31 -4.62 -8.53
CA ARG A 49 5.19 -3.94 -9.83
C ARG A 49 5.25 -2.43 -9.70
N GLY A 50 4.54 -1.86 -8.72
CA GLY A 50 4.59 -0.42 -8.44
C GLY A 50 5.99 0.05 -8.09
N ALA A 51 6.70 -0.69 -7.22
CA ALA A 51 8.05 -0.37 -6.80
C ALA A 51 9.08 -0.50 -7.94
N GLU A 52 9.05 -1.61 -8.69
CA GLU A 52 9.94 -1.84 -9.84
C GLU A 52 9.79 -0.72 -10.88
N LYS A 53 8.54 -0.34 -11.20
CA LYS A 53 8.26 0.71 -12.17
C LYS A 53 8.73 2.08 -11.69
N ALA A 54 8.47 2.43 -10.42
CA ALA A 54 8.94 3.70 -9.86
C ALA A 54 10.46 3.81 -9.90
N VAL A 55 11.16 2.75 -9.50
CA VAL A 55 12.63 2.70 -9.54
C VAL A 55 13.15 2.82 -10.97
N TYR A 56 12.56 2.09 -11.92
CA TYR A 56 12.92 2.17 -13.32
C TYR A 56 12.78 3.60 -13.85
N ASP A 57 11.65 4.25 -13.62
CA ASP A 57 11.37 5.59 -14.14
C ASP A 57 12.26 6.68 -13.52
N ILE A 58 12.54 6.57 -12.21
CA ILE A 58 13.43 7.49 -11.52
C ILE A 58 14.86 7.32 -12.03
N ASN A 59 15.34 6.09 -12.17
CA ASN A 59 16.69 5.80 -12.66
C ASN A 59 16.87 6.22 -14.13
N ALA A 60 15.85 6.02 -14.98
CA ALA A 60 15.88 6.46 -16.37
C ALA A 60 15.99 7.99 -16.51
N LYS A 61 15.55 8.75 -15.49
CA LYS A 61 15.68 10.22 -15.41
C LYS A 61 17.00 10.69 -14.75
N GLY A 62 17.95 9.76 -14.48
CA GLY A 62 19.24 10.08 -13.87
C GLY A 62 19.31 9.82 -12.36
N GLY A 63 18.31 9.14 -11.80
CA GLY A 63 18.27 8.76 -10.39
C GLY A 63 18.02 9.94 -9.45
N VAL A 64 18.48 9.80 -8.21
CA VAL A 64 18.35 10.80 -7.14
C VAL A 64 19.73 11.28 -6.74
N MET A 65 20.00 12.57 -6.82
CA MET A 65 21.34 13.18 -6.56
C MET A 65 22.45 12.53 -7.41
N GLY A 66 22.15 12.10 -8.66
CA GLY A 66 23.11 11.41 -9.53
C GLY A 66 23.40 9.96 -9.15
N LYS A 67 22.63 9.36 -8.25
CA LYS A 67 22.71 7.96 -7.81
C LYS A 67 21.47 7.20 -8.27
N ASN A 68 21.64 5.93 -8.65
CA ASN A 68 20.47 5.09 -8.90
C ASN A 68 19.83 4.64 -7.59
N LEU A 69 18.53 4.37 -7.63
CA LEU A 69 17.85 3.58 -6.62
C LEU A 69 18.11 2.09 -6.89
N ALA A 70 18.50 1.34 -5.85
CA ALA A 70 18.66 -0.11 -5.91
C ALA A 70 17.56 -0.74 -5.05
N LEU A 71 16.63 -1.48 -5.68
CA LEU A 71 15.47 -2.07 -5.03
C LEU A 71 15.77 -3.46 -4.49
N SER A 72 15.42 -3.70 -3.23
CA SER A 72 15.28 -5.03 -2.62
C SER A 72 13.81 -5.36 -2.40
N ILE A 73 13.46 -6.64 -2.50
CA ILE A 73 12.09 -7.12 -2.27
C ILE A 73 12.13 -8.06 -1.07
N GLY A 74 11.18 -7.89 -0.13
CA GLY A 74 11.01 -8.74 1.05
C GLY A 74 9.63 -9.37 1.07
N ASP A 75 9.60 -10.67 1.37
CA ASP A 75 8.37 -11.44 1.55
C ASP A 75 8.09 -11.65 3.03
N ASP A 76 7.03 -11.03 3.55
CA ASP A 76 6.59 -11.16 4.93
C ASP A 76 5.38 -12.08 5.12
N GLN A 77 4.77 -12.53 4.03
CA GLN A 77 3.58 -13.39 4.02
C GLN A 77 2.42 -12.88 4.91
N CYS A 78 2.38 -11.59 5.21
CA CYS A 78 1.51 -10.98 6.23
C CYS A 78 1.70 -11.57 7.65
N ASP A 79 2.80 -12.23 7.92
CA ASP A 79 3.14 -12.73 9.25
C ASP A 79 3.99 -11.70 10.02
N PRO A 80 3.56 -11.29 11.23
CA PRO A 80 4.29 -10.28 12.02
C PRO A 80 5.73 -10.66 12.35
N LYS A 81 6.03 -11.94 12.55
CA LYS A 81 7.39 -12.42 12.87
C LYS A 81 8.27 -12.40 11.62
N GLN A 82 7.71 -12.80 10.47
CA GLN A 82 8.39 -12.71 9.18
C GLN A 82 8.66 -11.25 8.81
N ALA A 83 7.74 -10.33 9.08
CA ALA A 83 7.95 -8.92 8.84
C ALA A 83 9.16 -8.36 9.61
N VAL A 84 9.31 -8.73 10.88
CA VAL A 84 10.50 -8.39 11.69
C VAL A 84 11.76 -9.04 11.12
N ALA A 85 11.70 -10.30 10.69
CA ALA A 85 12.84 -10.97 10.07
C ALA A 85 13.27 -10.28 8.77
N VAL A 86 12.31 -9.91 7.90
CA VAL A 86 12.55 -9.13 6.66
C VAL A 86 13.18 -7.78 7.00
N ALA A 87 12.68 -7.08 8.03
CA ALA A 87 13.24 -5.80 8.45
C ALA A 87 14.71 -5.93 8.83
N ASN A 88 15.08 -6.94 9.61
CA ASN A 88 16.49 -7.20 9.96
C ASN A 88 17.36 -7.54 8.73
N VAL A 89 16.81 -8.25 7.74
CA VAL A 89 17.53 -8.47 6.47
C VAL A 89 17.76 -7.14 5.74
N PHE A 90 16.81 -6.23 5.76
CA PHE A 90 16.95 -4.91 5.14
C PHE A 90 18.01 -4.06 5.85
N VAL A 91 18.06 -4.11 7.18
CA VAL A 91 19.15 -3.49 7.96
C VAL A 91 20.50 -3.98 7.48
N SER A 92 20.68 -5.31 7.35
CA SER A 92 21.95 -5.90 6.91
C SER A 92 22.36 -5.51 5.49
N LYS A 93 21.39 -5.12 4.64
CA LYS A 93 21.60 -4.65 3.27
C LYS A 93 21.82 -3.14 3.16
N GLY A 94 21.82 -2.42 4.27
CA GLY A 94 21.95 -0.97 4.28
C GLY A 94 20.81 -0.26 3.56
N ILE A 95 19.60 -0.79 3.68
CA ILE A 95 18.39 -0.14 3.18
C ILE A 95 18.13 1.12 4.00
N VAL A 96 17.77 2.22 3.34
CA VAL A 96 17.47 3.51 3.98
C VAL A 96 15.99 3.89 3.90
N PHE A 97 15.21 3.19 3.07
CA PHE A 97 13.78 3.43 2.87
C PHE A 97 13.05 2.14 2.51
N VAL A 98 11.86 1.95 3.11
CA VAL A 98 10.97 0.84 2.81
C VAL A 98 9.60 1.34 2.37
N ALA A 99 9.19 1.05 1.13
CA ALA A 99 7.81 1.15 0.66
C ALA A 99 7.06 -0.13 1.09
N GLY A 100 6.46 -0.10 2.26
CA GLY A 100 5.87 -1.31 2.86
C GLY A 100 5.57 -1.13 4.35
N HIS A 101 5.10 -2.16 5.00
CA HIS A 101 4.58 -3.42 4.49
C HIS A 101 3.12 -3.29 4.00
N PHE A 102 2.52 -4.39 3.54
CA PHE A 102 1.11 -4.42 3.15
C PHE A 102 0.21 -4.53 4.37
N CYS A 103 0.30 -5.63 5.09
CA CYS A 103 -0.55 -5.91 6.24
C CYS A 103 -0.21 -5.00 7.43
N SER A 104 -1.24 -4.42 8.08
CA SER A 104 -1.05 -3.62 9.30
C SER A 104 -0.34 -4.40 10.41
N GLY A 105 -0.65 -5.71 10.55
CA GLY A 105 0.02 -6.62 11.48
C GLY A 105 1.50 -6.84 11.19
N SER A 106 1.96 -6.58 9.96
CA SER A 106 3.36 -6.63 9.55
C SER A 106 4.05 -5.26 9.73
N SER A 107 3.41 -4.18 9.28
CA SER A 107 3.97 -2.82 9.34
C SER A 107 4.26 -2.36 10.75
N ILE A 108 3.35 -2.63 11.70
CA ILE A 108 3.48 -2.15 13.09
C ILE A 108 4.73 -2.72 13.78
N PRO A 109 4.98 -4.05 13.84
CA PRO A 109 6.20 -4.54 14.48
C PRO A 109 7.47 -4.22 13.69
N ALA A 110 7.43 -4.20 12.35
CA ALA A 110 8.57 -3.83 11.53
C ALA A 110 8.99 -2.37 11.74
N SER A 111 8.04 -1.46 12.02
CA SER A 111 8.33 -0.03 12.23
C SER A 111 9.32 0.22 13.37
N SER A 112 9.32 -0.63 14.41
CA SER A 112 10.30 -0.51 15.50
C SER A 112 11.71 -0.79 15.02
N VAL A 113 11.90 -1.87 14.25
CA VAL A 113 13.21 -2.22 13.68
C VAL A 113 13.69 -1.09 12.76
N TYR A 114 12.81 -0.58 11.90
CA TYR A 114 13.16 0.47 10.95
C TYR A 114 13.54 1.77 11.66
N HIS A 115 12.78 2.18 12.67
CA HIS A 115 13.08 3.40 13.42
C HIS A 115 14.43 3.29 14.14
N ASP A 116 14.66 2.19 14.86
CA ASP A 116 15.89 1.98 15.65
C ASP A 116 17.16 1.96 14.77
N GLU A 117 17.01 1.56 13.50
CA GLU A 117 18.11 1.42 12.53
C GLU A 117 18.18 2.56 11.49
N GLY A 118 17.43 3.62 11.69
CA GLY A 118 17.49 4.81 10.82
C GLY A 118 16.88 4.62 9.43
N ILE A 119 15.91 3.72 9.27
CA ILE A 119 15.21 3.42 8.02
C ILE A 119 13.85 4.09 8.01
N LEU A 120 13.56 4.92 7.01
CA LEU A 120 12.25 5.52 6.84
C LEU A 120 11.25 4.50 6.28
N GLN A 121 10.08 4.39 6.90
CA GLN A 121 8.98 3.54 6.45
C GLN A 121 7.85 4.36 5.85
N MET A 122 7.36 3.94 4.66
CA MET A 122 6.14 4.50 4.06
C MET A 122 5.29 3.37 3.49
N THR A 123 4.22 3.01 4.20
CA THR A 123 3.33 1.96 3.73
C THR A 123 2.36 2.46 2.67
N PRO A 124 2.16 1.73 1.57
CA PRO A 124 1.11 2.07 0.60
C PRO A 124 -0.26 1.49 0.95
N ALA A 125 -0.37 0.65 2.00
CA ALA A 125 -1.53 -0.21 2.20
C ALA A 125 -1.97 -0.41 3.66
N SER A 126 -1.08 -0.30 4.66
CA SER A 126 -1.45 -0.51 6.06
C SER A 126 -2.29 0.67 6.58
N THR A 127 -3.57 0.43 6.76
CA THR A 127 -4.59 1.44 7.09
C THR A 127 -4.86 1.59 8.58
N ASN A 128 -4.47 0.58 9.42
CA ASN A 128 -4.77 0.62 10.84
C ASN A 128 -4.14 1.85 11.52
N PRO A 129 -4.95 2.66 12.29
CA PRO A 129 -4.48 3.86 12.96
C PRO A 129 -3.30 3.65 13.89
N LYS A 130 -3.20 2.49 14.54
CA LYS A 130 -2.12 2.17 15.47
C LYS A 130 -0.71 2.33 14.89
N LEU A 131 -0.53 2.14 13.59
CA LEU A 131 0.78 2.27 12.96
C LEU A 131 1.40 3.66 13.21
N THR A 132 0.67 4.72 12.90
CA THR A 132 1.13 6.10 13.06
C THR A 132 0.83 6.68 14.45
N ASP A 133 -0.25 6.25 15.11
CA ASP A 133 -0.58 6.69 16.47
C ASP A 133 0.43 6.15 17.49
N ASP A 134 0.80 4.86 17.41
CA ASP A 134 1.82 4.26 18.29
C ASP A 134 3.22 4.86 18.02
N ALA A 135 3.56 5.11 16.74
CA ALA A 135 4.80 5.78 16.37
C ALA A 135 4.86 7.20 16.95
N ALA A 136 3.82 8.00 16.75
CA ALA A 136 3.74 9.37 17.30
C ALA A 136 3.75 9.37 18.83
N GLY A 137 3.08 8.40 19.49
CA GLY A 137 3.11 8.23 20.94
C GLY A 137 4.50 7.94 21.51
N LYS A 138 5.39 7.36 20.71
CA LYS A 138 6.81 7.13 21.05
C LYS A 138 7.72 8.29 20.64
N GLY A 139 7.17 9.33 20.03
CA GLY A 139 7.94 10.46 19.48
C GLY A 139 8.65 10.13 18.15
N TRP A 140 8.23 9.06 17.46
CA TRP A 140 8.77 8.71 16.15
C TRP A 140 8.04 9.48 15.06
N ASP A 141 8.79 10.09 14.18
CA ASP A 141 8.29 10.89 13.06
C ASP A 141 8.70 10.31 11.69
N THR A 142 9.08 9.04 11.64
CA THR A 142 9.70 8.37 10.49
C THR A 142 8.80 7.33 9.84
N VAL A 143 7.53 7.26 10.24
CA VAL A 143 6.51 6.37 9.68
C VAL A 143 5.49 7.18 8.89
N PHE A 144 5.22 6.77 7.66
CA PHE A 144 4.31 7.42 6.72
C PHE A 144 3.37 6.42 6.06
N ARG A 145 2.31 6.93 5.41
CA ARG A 145 1.46 6.14 4.52
C ARG A 145 1.00 6.92 3.30
N THR A 146 0.85 6.23 2.16
CA THR A 146 0.21 6.75 0.94
C THR A 146 -1.20 6.16 0.72
N CYS A 147 -1.78 5.57 1.75
CA CYS A 147 -3.17 5.12 1.83
C CYS A 147 -3.93 5.89 2.92
N GLY A 148 -5.24 5.70 3.00
CA GLY A 148 -6.06 6.28 4.06
C GLY A 148 -5.92 5.54 5.40
N ARG A 149 -6.77 5.92 6.37
CA ARG A 149 -6.83 5.32 7.73
C ARG A 149 -8.18 4.65 7.96
N ASP A 150 -8.17 3.55 8.72
CA ASP A 150 -9.39 2.79 9.07
C ASP A 150 -10.38 3.59 9.93
N ASP A 151 -9.94 4.57 10.71
CA ASP A 151 -10.85 5.42 11.48
C ASP A 151 -11.71 6.32 10.58
N GLN A 152 -11.17 6.77 9.45
CA GLN A 152 -11.93 7.47 8.41
C GLN A 152 -12.78 6.49 7.60
N GLN A 153 -12.22 5.36 7.20
CA GLN A 153 -12.89 4.31 6.42
C GLN A 153 -14.07 3.71 7.18
N GLY A 154 -13.86 3.29 8.42
CA GLY A 154 -14.90 2.71 9.25
C GLY A 154 -15.98 3.74 9.61
N SER A 155 -15.61 5.01 9.83
CA SER A 155 -16.58 6.09 10.04
C SER A 155 -17.46 6.30 8.81
N PHE A 156 -16.86 6.32 7.62
CA PHE A 156 -17.58 6.44 6.35
C PHE A 156 -18.51 5.24 6.12
N ALA A 157 -18.01 4.01 6.26
CA ALA A 157 -18.77 2.78 6.03
C ALA A 157 -19.92 2.63 7.04
N GLY A 158 -19.67 2.81 8.33
CA GLY A 158 -20.70 2.65 9.37
C GLY A 158 -21.82 3.67 9.28
N ALA A 159 -21.50 4.94 8.98
CA ALA A 159 -22.49 5.98 8.76
C ALA A 159 -23.35 5.68 7.52
N TRP A 160 -22.72 5.28 6.43
CA TRP A 160 -23.41 4.93 5.18
C TRP A 160 -24.33 3.72 5.36
N VAL A 161 -23.89 2.67 6.07
CA VAL A 161 -24.72 1.50 6.39
C VAL A 161 -25.94 1.90 7.21
N ALA A 162 -25.79 2.75 8.23
CA ALA A 162 -26.89 3.21 9.05
C ALA A 162 -27.95 4.00 8.26
N GLU A 163 -27.52 4.74 7.24
CA GLU A 163 -28.41 5.52 6.38
C GLU A 163 -29.16 4.63 5.37
N HIS A 164 -28.43 3.76 4.65
CA HIS A 164 -28.95 3.01 3.50
C HIS A 164 -29.63 1.69 3.88
N TYR A 165 -29.30 1.13 5.06
CA TYR A 165 -29.86 -0.13 5.55
C TYR A 165 -30.70 0.05 6.83
N LYS A 166 -31.33 1.21 7.00
CA LYS A 166 -32.18 1.48 8.13
C LYS A 166 -33.28 0.43 8.29
N GLY A 167 -33.37 -0.19 9.48
CA GLY A 167 -34.34 -1.24 9.80
C GLY A 167 -33.95 -2.62 9.28
N LYS A 168 -32.74 -2.80 8.73
CA LYS A 168 -32.18 -4.07 8.34
C LYS A 168 -31.31 -4.68 9.44
N ASN A 169 -31.17 -5.98 9.42
CA ASN A 169 -30.33 -6.74 10.33
C ASN A 169 -28.89 -6.75 9.81
N VAL A 170 -27.98 -6.05 10.49
CA VAL A 170 -26.57 -5.96 10.15
C VAL A 170 -25.75 -6.90 11.03
N ALA A 171 -24.87 -7.69 10.43
CA ALA A 171 -23.82 -8.41 11.13
C ALA A 171 -22.46 -7.73 10.89
N ILE A 172 -21.63 -7.67 11.92
CA ILE A 172 -20.23 -7.27 11.83
C ILE A 172 -19.38 -8.50 12.08
N ILE A 173 -18.49 -8.83 11.16
CA ILE A 173 -17.65 -10.02 11.22
C ILE A 173 -16.20 -9.60 11.01
N ASP A 174 -15.24 -10.14 11.76
CA ASP A 174 -13.82 -9.89 11.57
C ASP A 174 -13.00 -11.18 11.47
N ASP A 175 -11.78 -11.05 10.93
CA ASP A 175 -10.82 -12.15 10.75
C ASP A 175 -9.76 -12.24 11.85
N LYS A 176 -9.90 -11.51 12.94
CA LYS A 176 -8.94 -11.39 14.07
C LYS A 176 -7.61 -10.74 13.70
N SER A 177 -7.37 -10.40 12.45
CA SER A 177 -6.16 -9.70 12.07
C SER A 177 -6.14 -8.27 12.65
N THR A 178 -4.95 -7.70 12.77
CA THR A 178 -4.81 -6.30 13.21
C THR A 178 -5.59 -5.33 12.31
N TYR A 179 -5.62 -5.59 11.00
CA TYR A 179 -6.41 -4.81 10.03
C TYR A 179 -7.90 -5.09 10.19
N GLY A 180 -8.33 -6.34 9.97
CA GLY A 180 -9.74 -6.67 9.84
C GLY A 180 -10.54 -6.40 11.10
N LYS A 181 -10.01 -6.82 12.27
CA LYS A 181 -10.64 -6.50 13.55
C LYS A 181 -10.67 -4.99 13.81
N GLY A 182 -9.58 -4.28 13.52
CA GLY A 182 -9.51 -2.83 13.70
C GLY A 182 -10.58 -2.10 12.88
N LEU A 183 -10.71 -2.43 11.60
CA LEU A 183 -11.70 -1.83 10.71
C LEU A 183 -13.14 -2.20 11.12
N ALA A 184 -13.40 -3.46 11.49
CA ALA A 184 -14.72 -3.91 11.97
C ALA A 184 -15.13 -3.16 13.24
N ASP A 185 -14.24 -3.03 14.22
CA ASP A 185 -14.50 -2.31 15.47
C ASP A 185 -14.83 -0.82 15.21
N LEU A 186 -14.10 -0.16 14.31
CA LEU A 186 -14.33 1.24 13.94
C LEU A 186 -15.65 1.42 13.17
N THR A 187 -15.97 0.49 12.27
CA THR A 187 -17.24 0.50 11.53
C THR A 187 -18.42 0.27 12.48
N ARG A 188 -18.30 -0.68 13.41
CA ARG A 188 -19.30 -0.94 14.45
C ARG A 188 -19.53 0.29 15.33
N ALA A 189 -18.47 0.93 15.77
CA ALA A 189 -18.55 2.15 16.56
C ALA A 189 -19.31 3.28 15.82
N ALA A 190 -19.01 3.46 14.52
CA ALA A 190 -19.69 4.45 13.68
C ALA A 190 -21.18 4.09 13.44
N LEU A 191 -21.49 2.83 13.16
CA LEU A 191 -22.84 2.31 13.03
C LEU A 191 -23.65 2.58 14.30
N ASN A 192 -23.12 2.23 15.46
CA ASN A 192 -23.77 2.42 16.77
C ASN A 192 -23.95 3.91 17.10
N LYS A 193 -22.97 4.76 16.78
CA LYS A 193 -23.06 6.22 16.92
C LYS A 193 -24.17 6.81 16.05
N ALA A 194 -24.43 6.23 14.89
CA ALA A 194 -25.53 6.62 14.00
C ALA A 194 -26.90 6.07 14.45
N GLY A 195 -26.99 5.37 15.58
CA GLY A 195 -28.22 4.86 16.18
C GLY A 195 -28.68 3.50 15.66
N MET A 196 -27.83 2.78 14.92
CA MET A 196 -28.10 1.43 14.45
C MET A 196 -27.17 0.44 15.14
N LYS A 197 -27.71 -0.67 15.65
CA LYS A 197 -26.94 -1.70 16.33
C LYS A 197 -26.94 -2.98 15.51
N GLU A 198 -25.77 -3.61 15.43
CA GLU A 198 -25.62 -4.94 14.84
C GLU A 198 -26.43 -6.01 15.58
N VAL A 199 -27.01 -6.97 14.84
CA VAL A 199 -27.72 -8.12 15.43
C VAL A 199 -26.78 -9.29 15.71
N LEU A 200 -25.62 -9.30 15.09
CA LEU A 200 -24.57 -10.30 15.27
C LEU A 200 -23.21 -9.62 15.16
N ASP A 201 -22.36 -9.88 16.12
CA ASP A 201 -20.93 -9.55 16.16
C ASP A 201 -20.18 -10.87 16.37
N ASP A 202 -19.38 -11.30 15.38
CA ASP A 202 -18.71 -12.60 15.41
C ASP A 202 -17.33 -12.49 14.70
N GLU A 203 -16.51 -13.50 14.88
CA GLU A 203 -15.18 -13.54 14.33
C GLU A 203 -14.92 -14.86 13.61
N ILE A 204 -14.03 -14.84 12.62
CA ILE A 204 -13.55 -16.03 11.92
C ILE A 204 -12.08 -16.30 12.23
N THR A 205 -11.60 -17.45 11.83
CA THR A 205 -10.17 -17.75 11.75
C THR A 205 -9.74 -17.65 10.29
N ALA A 206 -8.80 -16.72 10.00
CA ALA A 206 -8.24 -16.58 8.65
C ALA A 206 -7.57 -17.90 8.21
N GLY A 207 -7.63 -18.19 6.90
CA GLY A 207 -7.06 -19.39 6.29
C GLY A 207 -7.97 -20.63 6.36
N GLU A 208 -9.08 -20.62 7.08
CA GLU A 208 -10.07 -21.70 7.02
C GLU A 208 -10.75 -21.74 5.64
N LYS A 209 -11.19 -22.92 5.24
CA LYS A 209 -11.84 -23.13 3.93
C LYS A 209 -13.35 -23.36 4.03
N ASP A 210 -13.87 -23.49 5.23
CA ASP A 210 -15.29 -23.72 5.50
C ASP A 210 -15.82 -22.75 6.57
N TYR A 211 -16.71 -21.86 6.14
CA TYR A 211 -17.42 -20.89 6.98
C TYR A 211 -18.91 -21.20 7.09
N SER A 212 -19.34 -22.43 6.81
CA SER A 212 -20.76 -22.85 6.86
C SER A 212 -21.41 -22.68 8.23
N ALA A 213 -20.63 -22.82 9.30
CA ALA A 213 -21.11 -22.56 10.66
C ALA A 213 -21.45 -21.07 10.87
N LEU A 214 -20.58 -20.15 10.37
CA LEU A 214 -20.86 -18.71 10.38
C LEU A 214 -22.13 -18.40 9.55
N VAL A 215 -22.23 -18.95 8.33
CA VAL A 215 -23.42 -18.74 7.47
C VAL A 215 -24.69 -19.22 8.17
N SER A 216 -24.65 -20.32 8.91
CA SER A 216 -25.79 -20.81 9.70
C SER A 216 -26.19 -19.83 10.81
N LYS A 217 -25.23 -19.22 11.52
CA LYS A 217 -25.49 -18.16 12.50
C LYS A 217 -26.11 -16.91 11.86
N LEU A 218 -25.57 -16.47 10.71
CA LEU A 218 -26.09 -15.33 9.95
C LEU A 218 -27.54 -15.55 9.50
N LYS A 219 -27.87 -16.76 9.03
CA LYS A 219 -29.25 -17.14 8.68
C LYS A 219 -30.17 -17.14 9.90
N ALA A 220 -29.74 -17.73 11.01
CA ALA A 220 -30.51 -17.76 12.23
C ALA A 220 -30.82 -16.37 12.80
N ALA A 221 -29.91 -15.41 12.61
CA ALA A 221 -30.05 -14.00 12.97
C ALA A 221 -30.82 -13.17 11.92
N ASN A 222 -31.30 -13.78 10.82
CA ASN A 222 -31.96 -13.12 9.69
C ASN A 222 -31.18 -11.92 9.16
N VAL A 223 -29.87 -12.08 8.95
CA VAL A 223 -28.98 -11.01 8.53
C VAL A 223 -29.27 -10.59 7.09
N ASP A 224 -29.48 -9.29 6.89
CA ASP A 224 -29.65 -8.66 5.57
C ASP A 224 -28.33 -8.12 5.01
N VAL A 225 -27.39 -7.70 5.90
CA VAL A 225 -26.12 -7.08 5.54
C VAL A 225 -25.02 -7.65 6.41
N ILE A 226 -23.92 -8.02 5.78
CA ILE A 226 -22.68 -8.45 6.43
C ILE A 226 -21.64 -7.37 6.15
N TYR A 227 -21.10 -6.72 7.19
CA TYR A 227 -19.87 -5.97 7.07
C TYR A 227 -18.71 -6.87 7.52
N PHE A 228 -17.77 -7.12 6.63
CA PHE A 228 -16.63 -7.99 6.90
C PHE A 228 -15.35 -7.17 6.98
N GLY A 229 -14.70 -7.16 8.14
CA GLY A 229 -13.34 -6.68 8.34
C GLY A 229 -12.36 -7.83 8.20
N GLY A 230 -11.63 -7.87 7.09
CA GLY A 230 -10.71 -8.95 6.78
C GLY A 230 -10.27 -8.91 5.34
N TYR A 231 -9.61 -9.95 4.86
CA TYR A 231 -9.02 -9.99 3.52
C TYR A 231 -9.91 -10.71 2.50
N HIS A 232 -9.56 -10.54 1.23
CA HIS A 232 -10.34 -11.00 0.08
C HIS A 232 -10.55 -12.53 -0.01
N PRO A 233 -9.64 -13.44 0.39
CA PRO A 233 -9.88 -14.86 0.28
C PRO A 233 -11.04 -15.34 1.18
N GLU A 234 -11.05 -14.87 2.43
CA GLU A 234 -12.11 -15.18 3.39
C GLU A 234 -13.44 -14.54 2.99
N ALA A 235 -13.42 -13.26 2.57
CA ALA A 235 -14.60 -12.57 2.06
C ALA A 235 -15.24 -13.33 0.88
N ALA A 236 -14.40 -13.83 -0.05
CA ALA A 236 -14.87 -14.60 -1.21
C ALA A 236 -15.52 -15.93 -0.79
N LEU A 237 -14.93 -16.64 0.17
CA LEU A 237 -15.50 -17.89 0.69
C LEU A 237 -16.82 -17.63 1.45
N ILE A 238 -16.86 -16.58 2.29
CA ILE A 238 -18.07 -16.22 3.06
C ILE A 238 -19.21 -15.89 2.11
N VAL A 239 -19.00 -15.05 1.10
CA VAL A 239 -20.08 -14.69 0.17
C VAL A 239 -20.52 -15.88 -0.67
N LYS A 240 -19.59 -16.70 -1.16
CA LYS A 240 -19.88 -17.90 -1.95
C LYS A 240 -20.71 -18.90 -1.15
N GLN A 241 -20.24 -19.29 0.05
CA GLN A 241 -20.95 -20.22 0.92
C GLN A 241 -22.30 -19.67 1.40
N SER A 242 -22.42 -18.33 1.58
CA SER A 242 -23.69 -17.67 1.85
C SER A 242 -24.68 -17.91 0.71
N ARG A 243 -24.28 -17.70 -0.54
CA ARG A 243 -25.16 -17.92 -1.72
C ARG A 243 -25.53 -19.38 -1.88
N GLU A 244 -24.57 -20.31 -1.74
CA GLU A 244 -24.78 -21.75 -1.80
C GLU A 244 -25.79 -22.24 -0.76
N GLN A 245 -25.83 -21.64 0.43
CA GLN A 245 -26.78 -21.94 1.49
C GLN A 245 -28.07 -21.12 1.42
N GLY A 246 -28.28 -20.32 0.37
CA GLY A 246 -29.48 -19.53 0.15
C GLY A 246 -29.58 -18.25 1.03
N LEU A 247 -28.46 -17.77 1.58
CA LEU A 247 -28.39 -16.48 2.25
C LEU A 247 -28.06 -15.38 1.23
N GLY A 248 -29.04 -14.50 0.97
CA GLY A 248 -28.92 -13.38 0.03
C GLY A 248 -28.37 -12.08 0.63
N ALA A 249 -27.80 -12.11 1.85
CA ALA A 249 -27.30 -10.92 2.53
C ALA A 249 -26.26 -10.15 1.68
N GLN A 250 -26.34 -8.81 1.72
CA GLN A 250 -25.38 -7.93 1.08
C GLN A 250 -24.02 -8.02 1.81
N LEU A 251 -22.95 -8.37 1.10
CA LEU A 251 -21.59 -8.29 1.67
C LEU A 251 -20.99 -6.91 1.39
N LEU A 252 -20.51 -6.29 2.44
CA LEU A 252 -19.75 -5.03 2.45
C LEU A 252 -18.40 -5.29 3.12
N SER A 253 -17.35 -4.61 2.67
CA SER A 253 -16.01 -4.73 3.25
C SER A 253 -15.17 -3.45 3.05
N GLY A 254 -13.91 -3.53 3.44
CA GLY A 254 -12.91 -2.49 3.25
C GLY A 254 -12.07 -2.65 1.99
N ASP A 255 -11.00 -1.89 1.94
CA ASP A 255 -10.07 -1.75 0.82
C ASP A 255 -9.30 -3.04 0.44
N SER A 256 -9.28 -4.03 1.32
CA SER A 256 -8.68 -5.35 1.05
C SER A 256 -9.40 -6.18 -0.04
N LEU A 257 -10.54 -5.72 -0.55
CA LEU A 257 -11.18 -6.31 -1.74
C LEU A 257 -10.75 -5.65 -3.05
N ASN A 258 -9.81 -4.71 -3.03
CA ASN A 258 -9.35 -3.97 -4.21
C ASN A 258 -8.42 -4.82 -5.10
N THR A 259 -8.92 -5.97 -5.54
CA THR A 259 -8.23 -6.90 -6.46
C THR A 259 -9.23 -7.72 -7.27
N GLN A 260 -8.90 -7.98 -8.53
CA GLN A 260 -9.67 -8.88 -9.39
C GLN A 260 -9.68 -10.33 -8.88
N GLU A 261 -8.70 -10.70 -8.05
CA GLU A 261 -8.63 -12.04 -7.45
C GLU A 261 -9.87 -12.35 -6.61
N PHE A 262 -10.43 -11.35 -5.90
CA PHE A 262 -11.69 -11.54 -5.16
C PHE A 262 -12.80 -12.08 -6.07
N ALA A 263 -13.00 -11.47 -7.24
CA ALA A 263 -14.03 -11.92 -8.18
C ALA A 263 -13.72 -13.31 -8.75
N THR A 264 -12.44 -13.63 -8.96
CA THR A 264 -12.02 -14.96 -9.42
C THR A 264 -12.35 -16.03 -8.38
N LEU A 265 -12.13 -15.76 -7.09
CA LEU A 265 -12.39 -16.70 -6.00
C LEU A 265 -13.89 -16.87 -5.71
N ALA A 266 -14.62 -15.75 -5.68
CA ALA A 266 -16.05 -15.74 -5.35
C ALA A 266 -16.94 -16.19 -6.53
N GLY A 267 -16.46 -16.09 -7.79
CA GLY A 267 -17.23 -16.37 -8.98
C GLY A 267 -18.45 -15.43 -9.06
N ASP A 268 -19.62 -15.98 -9.47
CA ASP A 268 -20.86 -15.21 -9.60
C ASP A 268 -21.33 -14.59 -8.28
N ALA A 269 -20.91 -15.15 -7.14
CA ALA A 269 -21.24 -14.61 -5.82
C ALA A 269 -20.59 -13.24 -5.54
N ALA A 270 -19.57 -12.85 -6.31
CA ALA A 270 -18.98 -11.52 -6.24
C ALA A 270 -19.94 -10.40 -6.68
N ASN A 271 -20.89 -10.72 -7.58
CA ASN A 271 -21.79 -9.71 -8.13
C ASN A 271 -22.61 -9.01 -7.01
N GLY A 272 -22.51 -7.68 -6.98
CA GLY A 272 -23.16 -6.84 -5.98
C GLY A 272 -22.38 -6.69 -4.67
N VAL A 273 -21.28 -7.42 -4.44
CA VAL A 273 -20.41 -7.17 -3.28
C VAL A 273 -19.81 -5.78 -3.39
N MET A 274 -19.79 -5.04 -2.27
CA MET A 274 -19.27 -3.68 -2.25
C MET A 274 -18.14 -3.56 -1.24
N PHE A 275 -17.22 -2.64 -1.53
CA PHE A 275 -16.12 -2.34 -0.62
C PHE A 275 -15.77 -0.85 -0.68
N THR A 276 -15.19 -0.34 0.40
CA THR A 276 -14.70 1.04 0.46
C THR A 276 -13.22 1.10 0.11
N ASN A 277 -12.84 2.09 -0.69
CA ASN A 277 -11.44 2.41 -0.96
C ASN A 277 -11.31 3.91 -1.30
N ALA A 278 -10.07 4.39 -1.44
CA ALA A 278 -9.81 5.71 -2.02
C ALA A 278 -10.36 5.79 -3.45
N ALA A 279 -10.65 6.99 -3.92
CA ALA A 279 -11.06 7.22 -5.31
C ALA A 279 -10.02 6.68 -6.31
N GLU A 280 -10.48 6.24 -7.48
CA GLU A 280 -9.69 5.49 -8.47
C GLU A 280 -8.53 6.32 -9.07
N ALA A 281 -7.33 6.06 -8.57
CA ALA A 281 -6.13 6.79 -8.99
C ALA A 281 -5.79 6.59 -10.47
N ARG A 282 -6.16 5.46 -11.09
CA ARG A 282 -5.94 5.20 -12.53
C ARG A 282 -6.64 6.22 -13.44
N ASN A 283 -7.68 6.90 -12.94
CA ASN A 283 -8.43 7.92 -13.66
C ASN A 283 -7.78 9.32 -13.56
N LEU A 284 -6.77 9.51 -12.73
CA LEU A 284 -6.12 10.80 -12.56
C LEU A 284 -5.22 11.14 -13.75
N PRO A 285 -5.19 12.40 -14.17
CA PRO A 285 -4.26 12.85 -15.22
C PRO A 285 -2.79 12.56 -14.88
N SER A 286 -2.43 12.62 -13.60
CA SER A 286 -1.08 12.33 -13.08
C SER A 286 -0.67 10.86 -13.25
N ALA A 287 -1.63 9.92 -13.26
CA ALA A 287 -1.39 8.50 -13.42
C ALA A 287 -1.34 8.06 -14.88
N LYS A 288 -1.94 8.83 -15.80
CA LYS A 288 -2.25 8.40 -17.17
C LYS A 288 -1.07 7.75 -17.89
N ALA A 289 0.08 8.39 -17.89
CA ALA A 289 1.27 7.88 -18.60
C ALA A 289 1.76 6.56 -18.02
N VAL A 290 1.85 6.47 -16.69
CA VAL A 290 2.31 5.25 -15.99
C VAL A 290 1.31 4.10 -16.17
N VAL A 291 0.01 4.38 -16.10
CA VAL A 291 -1.05 3.38 -16.34
C VAL A 291 -0.98 2.83 -17.76
N GLU A 292 -0.78 3.70 -18.77
CA GLU A 292 -0.62 3.28 -20.16
C GLU A 292 0.61 2.39 -20.37
N GLU A 293 1.71 2.66 -19.67
CA GLU A 293 2.92 1.83 -19.72
C GLU A 293 2.69 0.47 -19.07
N PHE A 294 2.08 0.39 -17.90
CA PHE A 294 1.71 -0.89 -17.29
C PHE A 294 0.81 -1.73 -18.20
N ARG A 295 -0.18 -1.10 -18.83
CA ARG A 295 -1.10 -1.81 -19.75
C ARG A 295 -0.41 -2.30 -21.02
N LYS A 296 0.58 -1.57 -21.54
CA LYS A 296 1.42 -2.04 -22.66
C LYS A 296 2.22 -3.30 -22.30
N ASP A 297 2.64 -3.39 -21.03
CA ASP A 297 3.34 -4.57 -20.49
C ASP A 297 2.38 -5.69 -20.08
N GLY A 298 1.08 -5.56 -20.37
CA GLY A 298 0.05 -6.55 -20.08
C GLY A 298 -0.37 -6.62 -18.61
N PHE A 299 -0.06 -5.59 -17.81
CA PHE A 299 -0.41 -5.51 -16.39
C PHE A 299 -1.42 -4.39 -16.15
N GLU A 300 -2.56 -4.69 -15.51
CA GLU A 300 -3.49 -3.67 -15.02
C GLU A 300 -3.02 -3.20 -13.64
N PRO A 301 -2.65 -1.91 -13.45
CA PRO A 301 -2.12 -1.41 -12.18
C PRO A 301 -3.24 -1.15 -11.17
N GLU A 302 -3.91 -2.21 -10.74
CA GLU A 302 -4.97 -2.17 -9.75
C GLU A 302 -4.44 -2.07 -8.32
N GLY A 303 -5.34 -1.90 -7.38
CA GLY A 303 -5.06 -1.97 -5.95
C GLY A 303 -3.99 -1.00 -5.50
N TYR A 304 -2.93 -1.54 -4.93
CA TYR A 304 -1.86 -0.76 -4.29
C TYR A 304 -0.67 -0.47 -5.21
N THR A 305 -0.76 -0.78 -6.49
CA THR A 305 0.31 -0.57 -7.47
C THR A 305 0.73 0.90 -7.53
N LEU A 306 -0.24 1.81 -7.72
CA LEU A 306 0.06 3.24 -7.86
C LEU A 306 0.41 3.91 -6.53
N SER A 307 -0.14 3.48 -5.41
CA SER A 307 0.24 3.99 -4.09
C SER A 307 1.65 3.57 -3.68
N THR A 308 2.10 2.37 -4.08
CA THR A 308 3.50 1.96 -3.90
C THR A 308 4.45 2.76 -4.78
N TYR A 309 4.08 2.99 -6.04
CA TYR A 309 4.82 3.89 -6.92
C TYR A 309 4.94 5.29 -6.31
N ALA A 310 3.83 5.85 -5.81
CA ALA A 310 3.78 7.18 -5.20
C ALA A 310 4.63 7.29 -3.94
N ALA A 311 4.70 6.24 -3.12
CA ALA A 311 5.56 6.21 -1.92
C ALA A 311 7.03 6.39 -2.29
N ILE A 312 7.51 5.66 -3.29
CA ILE A 312 8.90 5.78 -3.77
C ILE A 312 9.11 7.12 -4.48
N GLN A 313 8.12 7.60 -5.22
CA GLN A 313 8.18 8.90 -5.90
C GLN A 313 8.29 10.07 -4.90
N ALA A 314 7.49 10.08 -3.85
CA ALA A 314 7.53 11.09 -2.81
C ALA A 314 8.86 11.05 -2.03
N TYR A 315 9.32 9.83 -1.67
CA TYR A 315 10.62 9.65 -1.02
C TYR A 315 11.76 10.18 -1.89
N ALA A 316 11.81 9.82 -3.16
CA ALA A 316 12.86 10.27 -4.07
C ALA A 316 12.91 11.80 -4.23
N GLN A 317 11.74 12.44 -4.30
CA GLN A 317 11.64 13.91 -4.34
C GLN A 317 12.15 14.54 -3.03
N ALA A 318 11.75 13.98 -1.88
CA ALA A 318 12.19 14.47 -0.57
C ALA A 318 13.70 14.31 -0.36
N VAL A 319 14.30 13.20 -0.79
CA VAL A 319 15.77 13.00 -0.74
C VAL A 319 16.49 14.00 -1.63
N ALA A 320 15.97 14.26 -2.84
CA ALA A 320 16.57 15.22 -3.77
C ALA A 320 16.54 16.64 -3.20
N GLU A 321 15.47 17.03 -2.51
CA GLU A 321 15.31 18.34 -1.87
C GLU A 321 16.18 18.46 -0.60
N ALA A 322 16.11 17.46 0.29
CA ALA A 322 16.90 17.39 1.51
C ALA A 322 18.42 17.24 1.25
N LYS A 323 18.79 16.80 0.05
CA LYS A 323 20.18 16.48 -0.37
C LYS A 323 20.87 15.46 0.52
N THR A 324 20.10 14.55 1.09
CA THR A 324 20.57 13.49 2.00
C THR A 324 19.59 12.33 2.03
N THR A 325 20.08 11.16 2.47
CA THR A 325 19.23 10.00 2.82
C THR A 325 19.05 9.84 4.33
N ASP A 326 19.50 10.81 5.12
CA ASP A 326 19.30 10.83 6.56
C ASP A 326 17.80 10.80 6.88
N MET A 327 17.39 9.83 7.69
CA MET A 327 15.99 9.50 7.96
C MET A 327 15.21 10.69 8.51
N GLU A 328 15.76 11.37 9.53
CA GLU A 328 15.05 12.48 10.20
C GLU A 328 14.89 13.69 9.27
N LYS A 329 15.93 14.03 8.51
CA LYS A 329 15.89 15.15 7.56
C LYS A 329 14.93 14.89 6.41
N VAL A 330 14.91 13.66 5.88
CA VAL A 330 13.96 13.26 4.82
C VAL A 330 12.54 13.27 5.37
N ALA A 331 12.31 12.77 6.60
CA ALA A 331 11.01 12.79 7.26
C ALA A 331 10.50 14.23 7.48
N ALA A 332 11.37 15.12 7.95
CA ALA A 332 11.02 16.55 8.09
C ALA A 332 10.67 17.19 6.74
N THR A 333 11.43 16.85 5.69
CA THR A 333 11.20 17.35 4.33
C THR A 333 9.87 16.82 3.78
N LEU A 334 9.55 15.54 3.98
CA LEU A 334 8.26 14.96 3.56
C LEU A 334 7.04 15.71 4.14
N ARG A 335 7.14 16.24 5.36
CA ARG A 335 6.07 17.00 6.03
C ARG A 335 6.01 18.48 5.65
N SER A 336 7.05 19.02 5.00
CA SER A 336 7.19 20.47 4.80
C SER A 336 6.21 21.07 3.81
N HIS A 337 5.79 20.30 2.80
CA HIS A 337 4.86 20.74 1.77
C HIS A 337 4.24 19.55 0.98
N PRO A 338 3.21 19.82 0.14
CA PRO A 338 2.62 18.78 -0.69
C PRO A 338 3.55 18.31 -1.83
N TRP A 339 3.41 17.03 -2.21
CA TRP A 339 4.20 16.33 -3.23
C TRP A 339 3.32 15.96 -4.43
N GLU A 340 3.80 16.22 -5.65
CA GLU A 340 3.14 15.77 -6.87
C GLU A 340 3.49 14.30 -7.14
N THR A 341 2.48 13.45 -7.21
CA THR A 341 2.66 12.00 -7.41
C THR A 341 1.69 11.45 -8.44
N VAL A 342 1.86 10.17 -8.81
CA VAL A 342 0.92 9.48 -9.71
C VAL A 342 -0.49 9.36 -9.12
N ILE A 343 -0.64 9.36 -7.79
CA ILE A 343 -1.94 9.36 -7.11
C ILE A 343 -2.46 10.78 -6.81
N GLY A 344 -1.93 11.78 -7.53
CA GLY A 344 -2.24 13.19 -7.35
C GLY A 344 -1.31 13.88 -6.37
N LYS A 345 -1.72 15.06 -5.91
CA LYS A 345 -0.98 15.82 -4.91
C LYS A 345 -1.26 15.26 -3.52
N ILE A 346 -0.20 14.85 -2.81
CA ILE A 346 -0.28 14.31 -1.45
C ILE A 346 0.50 15.19 -0.47
N ALA A 347 0.03 15.25 0.76
CA ALA A 347 0.73 15.89 1.88
C ALA A 347 0.56 15.06 3.14
N PHE A 348 1.53 15.16 4.04
CA PHE A 348 1.55 14.39 5.27
C PHE A 348 1.31 15.29 6.48
N ASP A 349 0.56 14.79 7.45
CA ASP A 349 0.38 15.43 8.76
C ASP A 349 1.57 15.14 9.69
N ASN A 350 1.48 15.60 10.93
CA ASN A 350 2.53 15.41 11.92
C ASN A 350 2.80 13.95 12.29
N LYS A 351 1.84 13.04 12.06
CA LYS A 351 2.00 11.61 12.31
C LYS A 351 2.55 10.86 11.09
N GLY A 352 2.53 11.48 9.90
CA GLY A 352 2.88 10.86 8.63
C GLY A 352 1.68 10.27 7.88
N ASP A 353 0.46 10.59 8.30
CA ASP A 353 -0.77 10.23 7.59
C ASP A 353 -1.07 11.24 6.48
N LEU A 354 -1.79 10.81 5.44
CA LEU A 354 -2.27 11.74 4.40
C LEU A 354 -3.23 12.78 5.00
N THR A 355 -3.00 14.06 4.68
CA THR A 355 -3.86 15.17 5.15
C THR A 355 -5.23 15.18 4.48
N SER A 356 -5.37 14.52 3.34
CA SER A 356 -6.64 14.33 2.63
C SER A 356 -6.74 12.89 2.17
N SER A 357 -7.78 12.20 2.63
CA SER A 357 -8.15 10.87 2.21
C SER A 357 -9.67 10.83 2.13
N THR A 358 -10.20 10.52 0.96
CA THR A 358 -11.63 10.36 0.73
C THR A 358 -11.90 8.92 0.36
N TYR A 359 -12.91 8.33 1.03
CA TYR A 359 -13.36 6.98 0.70
C TYR A 359 -14.60 7.05 -0.19
N VAL A 360 -14.67 6.12 -1.13
CA VAL A 360 -15.83 5.89 -2.00
C VAL A 360 -16.19 4.41 -1.98
N TRP A 361 -17.42 4.09 -2.34
CA TRP A 361 -17.83 2.71 -2.53
C TRP A 361 -17.49 2.22 -3.92
N TYR A 362 -17.02 1.00 -3.99
CA TYR A 362 -16.86 0.20 -5.20
C TYR A 362 -17.88 -0.94 -5.19
N VAL A 363 -18.23 -1.42 -6.36
CA VAL A 363 -19.13 -2.56 -6.54
C VAL A 363 -18.54 -3.54 -7.56
N PHE A 364 -18.60 -4.82 -7.24
CA PHE A 364 -18.27 -5.88 -8.19
C PHE A 364 -19.45 -6.18 -9.11
N LYS A 365 -19.17 -6.25 -10.41
CA LYS A 365 -20.11 -6.62 -11.46
C LYS A 365 -19.37 -7.32 -12.59
N ASP A 366 -19.89 -8.48 -13.01
CA ASP A 366 -19.36 -9.26 -14.14
C ASP A 366 -17.83 -9.49 -14.06
N GLY A 367 -17.36 -9.87 -12.86
CA GLY A 367 -15.95 -10.18 -12.58
C GLY A 367 -15.03 -8.95 -12.47
N LYS A 368 -15.56 -7.72 -12.48
CA LYS A 368 -14.80 -6.49 -12.36
C LYS A 368 -15.38 -5.62 -11.26
N TYR A 369 -14.59 -4.70 -10.73
CA TYR A 369 -15.08 -3.68 -9.83
C TYR A 369 -14.94 -2.27 -10.43
N SER A 370 -15.82 -1.37 -10.02
CA SER A 370 -15.80 0.04 -10.37
C SER A 370 -16.39 0.87 -9.23
N GLU A 371 -16.11 2.16 -9.21
CA GLU A 371 -16.78 3.09 -8.29
C GLU A 371 -18.30 2.99 -8.44
N ALA A 372 -19.01 2.93 -7.32
CA ALA A 372 -20.45 2.65 -7.29
C ALA A 372 -21.32 3.88 -7.61
N GLY A 373 -20.85 4.94 -8.18
CA GLY A 373 -21.63 6.06 -8.72
C GLY A 373 -22.75 6.61 -7.82
N MET A 374 -22.55 6.60 -6.49
CA MET A 374 -23.54 6.96 -5.45
C MET A 374 -23.29 8.37 -4.91
#